data_e8ba94053d68c3de63b091b52fcf3291
#
_entry.id   e8ba94053d68c3de63b091b52fcf3291
#
_cell.length_a   1.000
_cell.length_b   1.000
_cell.length_c   1.000
_cell.angle_alpha   90.00
_cell.angle_beta   90.00
_cell.angle_gamma   90.00
#
_symmetry.space_group_name_H-M   'P 1'
#
loop_
_entity.id
_entity.type
_entity.pdbx_description
1 polymer ?
#
loop_
_entity_poly.entity_id
_entity_poly.type
_entity_poly.pdbx_seq_one_letter_code
_entity_poly.pdbx_strand_id
1 'polypeptide(L)'
;MNDGLLVAATVILGVAAVGPLLNHAVVRWIGWRVVLPPCFGRVPASGALGRARARCARCDRALAPAGLPALPAAIVGGRCRGCGARLSGRYVAVELATGVLFGVSAAVLGWSVTLVPVLALVAGAVAMSAVDLAVMRIPTRFVYVTAAAVTAGLVLASVVEGPARRLLGAGVGAAALGGFLLVLHLISPRSLGFGDVRLATLVGAVVGWCGWQGEHPVLAPIQAVLHAGLVAGLVGSVAGGVLLIVRRRDQPFPFGPALAAGGVVVALAAF
;
A
#
# COMPACT_ATOMS: atom_id res chain seq x y z
N MET A 1 17.76 -4.53 23.39
CA MET A 1 17.62 -5.39 22.19
C MET A 1 17.98 -4.52 21.01
N ASN A 2 18.76 -4.99 20.03
CA ASN A 2 19.33 -4.11 18.99
C ASN A 2 18.23 -3.65 18.02
N ASP A 3 17.89 -2.34 18.04
CA ASP A 3 16.93 -1.75 17.08
C ASP A 3 17.39 -1.92 15.63
N GLY A 4 18.70 -1.93 15.39
CA GLY A 4 19.27 -2.24 14.08
C GLY A 4 18.93 -3.66 13.57
N LEU A 5 18.83 -4.63 14.46
CA LEU A 5 18.42 -6.00 14.08
C LEU A 5 16.92 -6.03 13.68
N LEU A 6 16.06 -5.30 14.40
CA LEU A 6 14.65 -5.17 14.06
C LEU A 6 14.47 -4.53 12.69
N VAL A 7 15.16 -3.41 12.45
CA VAL A 7 15.11 -2.70 11.15
C VAL A 7 15.58 -3.62 10.03
N ALA A 8 16.71 -4.32 10.20
CA ALA A 8 17.22 -5.26 9.20
C ALA A 8 16.23 -6.40 8.94
N ALA A 9 15.67 -7.00 10.00
CA ALA A 9 14.71 -8.09 9.89
C ALA A 9 13.43 -7.65 9.15
N THR A 10 12.89 -6.46 9.45
CA THR A 10 11.70 -5.92 8.80
C THR A 10 11.96 -5.52 7.35
N VAL A 11 13.13 -4.98 7.02
CA VAL A 11 13.53 -4.72 5.62
C VAL A 11 13.60 -6.04 4.85
N ILE A 12 14.27 -7.06 5.40
CA ILE A 12 14.36 -8.38 4.77
C ILE A 12 12.96 -8.99 4.60
N LEU A 13 12.11 -8.93 5.61
CA LEU A 13 10.72 -9.40 5.53
C LEU A 13 9.96 -8.68 4.41
N GLY A 14 10.09 -7.36 4.32
CA GLY A 14 9.46 -6.54 3.30
C GLY A 14 9.94 -6.91 1.89
N VAL A 15 11.24 -6.98 1.68
CA VAL A 15 11.82 -7.26 0.35
C VAL A 15 11.67 -8.73 -0.05
N ALA A 16 11.95 -9.67 0.86
CA ALA A 16 12.09 -11.08 0.49
C ALA A 16 10.81 -11.90 0.63
N ALA A 17 9.85 -11.46 1.43
CA ALA A 17 8.61 -12.18 1.66
C ALA A 17 7.37 -11.38 1.24
N VAL A 18 7.11 -10.23 1.88
CA VAL A 18 5.88 -9.46 1.67
C VAL A 18 5.83 -8.86 0.26
N GLY A 19 6.89 -8.20 -0.20
CA GLY A 19 6.97 -7.59 -1.53
C GLY A 19 6.67 -8.58 -2.68
N PRO A 20 7.32 -9.75 -2.73
CA PRO A 20 7.00 -10.79 -3.71
C PRO A 20 5.56 -11.31 -3.63
N LEU A 21 5.00 -11.45 -2.42
CA LEU A 21 3.60 -11.84 -2.24
C LEU A 21 2.66 -10.75 -2.78
N LEU A 22 2.95 -9.47 -2.52
CA LEU A 22 2.19 -8.34 -3.06
C LEU A 22 2.29 -8.32 -4.58
N ASN A 23 3.47 -8.48 -5.15
CA ASN A 23 3.68 -8.57 -6.59
C ASN A 23 2.84 -9.70 -7.20
N HIS A 24 2.85 -10.88 -6.57
CA HIS A 24 2.02 -12.01 -7.03
C HIS A 24 0.53 -11.69 -6.98
N ALA A 25 0.05 -11.10 -5.89
CA ALA A 25 -1.35 -10.71 -5.72
C ALA A 25 -1.78 -9.64 -6.74
N VAL A 26 -0.96 -8.61 -6.94
CA VAL A 26 -1.17 -7.53 -7.91
C VAL A 26 -1.25 -8.09 -9.34
N VAL A 27 -0.28 -8.92 -9.73
CA VAL A 27 -0.27 -9.54 -11.07
C VAL A 27 -1.48 -10.44 -11.29
N ARG A 28 -1.80 -11.26 -10.30
CA ARG A 28 -2.97 -12.14 -10.38
C ARG A 28 -4.27 -11.35 -10.56
N TRP A 29 -4.37 -10.18 -9.93
CA TRP A 29 -5.56 -9.34 -10.07
C TRP A 29 -5.58 -8.56 -11.39
N ILE A 30 -4.45 -7.95 -11.81
CA ILE A 30 -4.34 -7.18 -13.05
C ILE A 30 -4.42 -8.09 -14.28
N GLY A 31 -3.77 -9.24 -14.26
CA GLY A 31 -3.73 -10.18 -15.38
C GLY A 31 -5.08 -10.68 -15.87
N TRP A 32 -6.12 -10.52 -15.05
CA TRP A 32 -7.50 -10.83 -15.44
C TRP A 32 -8.20 -9.71 -16.23
N ARG A 33 -7.63 -8.51 -16.30
CA ARG A 33 -8.35 -7.32 -16.78
C ARG A 33 -7.59 -6.43 -17.76
N VAL A 34 -6.27 -6.57 -17.87
CA VAL A 34 -5.44 -5.68 -18.70
C VAL A 34 -4.34 -6.45 -19.39
N VAL A 35 -4.28 -6.30 -20.71
CA VAL A 35 -3.09 -6.67 -21.50
C VAL A 35 -2.02 -5.62 -21.18
N LEU A 36 -1.09 -5.95 -20.30
CA LEU A 36 0.04 -5.07 -19.98
C LEU A 36 1.04 -5.07 -21.16
N PRO A 37 1.76 -3.93 -21.35
CA PRO A 37 2.70 -3.79 -22.46
C PRO A 37 3.83 -4.84 -22.41
N PRO A 38 4.60 -5.02 -23.48
CA PRO A 38 5.12 -6.26 -24.06
C PRO A 38 6.02 -7.17 -23.22
N CYS A 39 6.18 -6.90 -21.92
CA CYS A 39 7.02 -7.73 -21.03
C CYS A 39 6.23 -8.64 -20.08
N PHE A 40 4.88 -8.63 -20.15
CA PHE A 40 4.02 -9.48 -19.32
C PHE A 40 3.19 -10.41 -20.18
N GLY A 41 3.48 -11.72 -20.09
CA GLY A 41 2.78 -12.76 -20.78
C GLY A 41 1.29 -12.80 -20.42
N ARG A 42 0.48 -13.17 -21.40
CA ARG A 42 -0.92 -13.53 -21.20
C ARG A 42 -1.01 -14.51 -20.05
N VAL A 43 -1.73 -14.13 -19.00
CA VAL A 43 -2.22 -15.12 -18.06
C VAL A 43 -3.33 -15.84 -18.79
N PRO A 44 -3.23 -17.15 -19.05
CA PRO A 44 -4.27 -17.88 -19.78
C PRO A 44 -5.59 -17.73 -19.04
N ALA A 45 -6.67 -17.45 -19.80
CA ALA A 45 -8.04 -17.31 -19.32
C ALA A 45 -8.65 -18.63 -18.80
N SER A 46 -7.88 -19.69 -18.68
CA SER A 46 -8.35 -20.98 -18.18
C SER A 46 -8.56 -20.90 -16.66
N GLY A 47 -9.82 -20.97 -16.25
CA GLY A 47 -10.36 -20.85 -14.90
C GLY A 47 -9.93 -21.93 -13.88
N ALA A 48 -8.68 -22.34 -13.89
CA ALA A 48 -8.12 -23.16 -12.83
C ALA A 48 -7.55 -22.26 -11.73
N LEU A 49 -8.14 -22.31 -10.57
CA LEU A 49 -7.71 -21.69 -9.30
C LEU A 49 -6.34 -22.18 -8.80
N GLY A 50 -5.55 -22.84 -9.63
CA GLY A 50 -4.27 -23.43 -9.33
C GLY A 50 -3.12 -22.76 -10.05
N ARG A 51 -2.22 -22.14 -9.28
CA ARG A 51 -0.82 -21.88 -9.62
C ARG A 51 -0.57 -21.12 -10.93
N ALA A 52 -1.13 -19.93 -11.10
CA ALA A 52 -0.71 -19.02 -12.17
C ALA A 52 0.74 -18.56 -11.88
N ARG A 53 1.73 -19.23 -12.47
CA ARG A 53 3.13 -18.81 -12.44
C ARG A 53 3.27 -17.59 -13.33
N ALA A 54 4.00 -16.58 -12.87
CA ALA A 54 4.36 -15.45 -13.73
C ALA A 54 5.15 -15.99 -14.93
N ARG A 55 4.65 -15.71 -16.15
CA ARG A 55 5.24 -16.18 -17.40
C ARG A 55 5.76 -15.02 -18.21
N CYS A 56 6.82 -15.24 -18.97
CA CYS A 56 7.34 -14.25 -19.88
C CYS A 56 6.39 -14.01 -21.04
N ALA A 57 6.02 -12.76 -21.32
CA ALA A 57 5.14 -12.39 -22.43
C ALA A 57 5.66 -12.79 -23.79
N ARG A 58 6.98 -12.90 -23.93
CA ARG A 58 7.61 -13.11 -25.23
C ARG A 58 7.86 -14.58 -25.54
N CYS A 59 8.14 -15.42 -24.54
CA CYS A 59 8.49 -16.83 -24.75
C CYS A 59 7.67 -17.80 -23.90
N ASP A 60 6.69 -17.32 -23.15
CA ASP A 60 5.80 -18.09 -22.25
C ASP A 60 6.53 -18.95 -21.19
N ARG A 61 7.83 -18.76 -21.01
CA ARG A 61 8.61 -19.47 -19.99
C ARG A 61 8.28 -18.92 -18.61
N ALA A 62 8.14 -19.80 -17.62
CA ALA A 62 7.95 -19.39 -16.24
C ALA A 62 9.14 -18.53 -15.80
N LEU A 63 8.87 -17.30 -15.30
CA LEU A 63 9.90 -16.33 -14.94
C LEU A 63 10.58 -16.69 -13.61
N ALA A 64 9.83 -17.30 -12.69
CA ALA A 64 10.32 -17.83 -11.43
C ALA A 64 9.28 -18.77 -10.80
N PRO A 65 9.66 -19.64 -9.85
CA PRO A 65 8.71 -20.24 -8.93
C PRO A 65 7.93 -19.13 -8.22
N ALA A 66 6.63 -19.36 -7.98
CA ALA A 66 5.81 -18.42 -7.23
C ALA A 66 6.47 -18.10 -5.88
N GLY A 67 6.79 -16.83 -5.62
CA GLY A 67 7.37 -16.38 -4.36
C GLY A 67 8.87 -16.06 -4.36
N LEU A 68 9.59 -16.15 -5.50
CA LEU A 68 10.95 -15.61 -5.54
C LEU A 68 10.95 -14.09 -5.72
N PRO A 69 11.75 -13.33 -4.94
CA PRO A 69 11.86 -11.89 -5.06
C PRO A 69 12.39 -11.48 -6.45
N ALA A 70 11.82 -10.40 -7.00
CA ALA A 70 12.25 -9.85 -8.29
C ALA A 70 13.57 -9.08 -8.15
N LEU A 71 13.87 -8.57 -6.95
CA LEU A 71 15.09 -7.82 -6.68
C LEU A 71 16.36 -8.58 -7.01
N PRO A 72 16.58 -9.84 -6.56
CA PRO A 72 17.73 -10.61 -6.96
C PRO A 72 17.81 -10.86 -8.47
N ALA A 73 16.66 -11.07 -9.12
CA ALA A 73 16.63 -11.27 -10.57
C ALA A 73 17.00 -9.96 -11.33
N ALA A 74 16.66 -8.79 -10.79
CA ALA A 74 17.03 -7.50 -11.34
C ALA A 74 18.54 -7.21 -11.16
N ILE A 75 19.12 -7.56 -10.01
CA ILE A 75 20.57 -7.42 -9.74
C ILE A 75 21.39 -8.30 -10.69
N VAL A 76 20.91 -9.50 -11.02
CA VAL A 76 21.59 -10.45 -11.93
C VAL A 76 21.32 -10.15 -13.41
N GLY A 77 20.79 -8.96 -13.75
CA GLY A 77 20.62 -8.51 -15.13
C GLY A 77 19.18 -8.33 -15.60
N GLY A 78 18.18 -8.58 -14.76
CA GLY A 78 16.77 -8.27 -15.01
C GLY A 78 16.17 -8.79 -16.31
N ARG A 79 16.66 -9.92 -16.82
CA ARG A 79 16.28 -10.48 -18.13
C ARG A 79 15.68 -11.86 -17.99
N CYS A 80 14.73 -12.16 -18.86
CA CYS A 80 14.17 -13.51 -18.98
C CYS A 80 15.28 -14.48 -19.43
N ARG A 81 15.49 -15.55 -18.67
CA ARG A 81 16.47 -16.60 -19.02
C ARG A 81 16.15 -17.37 -20.31
N GLY A 82 14.94 -17.21 -20.87
CA GLY A 82 14.53 -17.89 -22.10
C GLY A 82 14.69 -17.04 -23.36
N CYS A 83 14.41 -15.75 -23.31
CA CYS A 83 14.39 -14.87 -24.49
C CYS A 83 15.13 -13.54 -24.30
N GLY A 84 15.81 -13.32 -23.16
CA GLY A 84 16.54 -12.09 -22.87
C GLY A 84 15.68 -10.83 -22.63
N ALA A 85 14.36 -10.94 -22.68
CA ALA A 85 13.47 -9.79 -22.46
C ALA A 85 13.66 -9.18 -21.06
N ARG A 86 13.72 -7.85 -20.95
CA ARG A 86 13.86 -7.14 -19.66
C ARG A 86 12.62 -7.32 -18.78
N LEU A 87 12.82 -7.58 -17.50
CA LEU A 87 11.77 -7.57 -16.47
C LEU A 87 11.34 -6.12 -16.19
N SER A 88 10.05 -5.93 -15.87
CA SER A 88 9.54 -4.61 -15.53
C SER A 88 10.11 -4.14 -14.18
N GLY A 89 10.65 -2.92 -14.12
CA GLY A 89 11.14 -2.32 -12.87
C GLY A 89 10.06 -2.12 -11.80
N ARG A 90 8.78 -2.21 -12.15
CA ARG A 90 7.66 -2.08 -11.20
C ARG A 90 7.69 -3.12 -10.09
N TYR A 91 8.13 -4.34 -10.39
CA TYR A 91 8.25 -5.40 -9.36
C TYR A 91 9.32 -5.06 -8.33
N VAL A 92 10.47 -4.63 -8.82
CA VAL A 92 11.57 -4.19 -7.96
C VAL A 92 11.14 -2.98 -7.14
N ALA A 93 10.42 -2.05 -7.75
CA ALA A 93 9.90 -0.88 -7.05
C ALA A 93 8.93 -1.25 -5.90
N VAL A 94 8.03 -2.23 -6.10
CA VAL A 94 7.13 -2.71 -5.05
C VAL A 94 7.91 -3.37 -3.91
N GLU A 95 8.89 -4.23 -4.22
CA GLU A 95 9.71 -4.90 -3.20
C GLU A 95 10.54 -3.89 -2.41
N LEU A 96 11.22 -2.96 -3.10
CA LEU A 96 12.02 -1.91 -2.45
C LEU A 96 11.14 -0.97 -1.61
N ALA A 97 10.01 -0.52 -2.16
CA ALA A 97 9.08 0.35 -1.42
C ALA A 97 8.58 -0.35 -0.15
N THR A 98 8.20 -1.62 -0.25
CA THR A 98 7.75 -2.40 0.91
C THR A 98 8.87 -2.52 1.94
N GLY A 99 10.08 -2.89 1.52
CA GLY A 99 11.21 -3.03 2.43
C GLY A 99 11.63 -1.73 3.11
N VAL A 100 11.73 -0.64 2.33
CA VAL A 100 12.08 0.68 2.87
C VAL A 100 11.02 1.17 3.87
N LEU A 101 9.74 1.09 3.52
CA LEU A 101 8.67 1.53 4.41
C LEU A 101 8.57 0.66 5.66
N PHE A 102 8.81 -0.64 5.56
CA PHE A 102 8.88 -1.54 6.72
C PHE A 102 10.06 -1.16 7.63
N GLY A 103 11.24 -0.93 7.05
CA GLY A 103 12.42 -0.51 7.80
C GLY A 103 12.23 0.83 8.50
N VAL A 104 11.67 1.82 7.81
CA VAL A 104 11.36 3.13 8.41
C VAL A 104 10.34 3.00 9.54
N SER A 105 9.28 2.20 9.33
CA SER A 105 8.29 1.94 10.38
C SER A 105 8.91 1.30 11.62
N ALA A 106 9.81 0.33 11.43
CA ALA A 106 10.51 -0.33 12.53
C ALA A 106 11.53 0.59 13.22
N ALA A 107 12.19 1.47 12.46
CA ALA A 107 13.13 2.45 13.01
C ALA A 107 12.43 3.49 13.92
N VAL A 108 11.20 3.87 13.57
CA VAL A 108 10.42 4.85 14.32
C VAL A 108 9.71 4.22 15.52
N LEU A 109 9.05 3.08 15.31
CA LEU A 109 8.20 2.44 16.31
C LEU A 109 8.96 1.50 17.26
N GLY A 110 10.16 1.07 16.89
CA GLY A 110 10.94 0.13 17.66
C GLY A 110 10.23 -1.22 17.86
N TRP A 111 10.54 -1.87 18.99
CA TRP A 111 9.90 -3.14 19.40
C TRP A 111 8.55 -2.88 20.07
N SER A 112 7.54 -2.61 19.26
CA SER A 112 6.18 -2.29 19.69
C SER A 112 5.16 -3.16 18.93
N VAL A 113 4.09 -3.57 19.59
CA VAL A 113 2.98 -4.28 18.95
C VAL A 113 2.25 -3.35 17.95
N THR A 114 2.35 -2.03 18.16
CA THR A 114 1.88 -1.00 17.22
C THR A 114 2.50 -1.15 15.82
N LEU A 115 3.67 -1.75 15.72
CA LEU A 115 4.31 -2.03 14.43
C LEU A 115 3.42 -2.93 13.54
N VAL A 116 2.65 -3.86 14.11
CA VAL A 116 1.82 -4.82 13.37
C VAL A 116 0.75 -4.14 12.49
N PRO A 117 -0.15 -3.29 13.04
CA PRO A 117 -1.15 -2.60 12.22
C PRO A 117 -0.53 -1.62 11.20
N VAL A 118 0.60 -0.99 11.54
CA VAL A 118 1.30 -0.08 10.63
C VAL A 118 1.89 -0.86 9.45
N LEU A 119 2.57 -1.98 9.67
CA LEU A 119 3.09 -2.82 8.59
C LEU A 119 1.96 -3.41 7.73
N ALA A 120 0.84 -3.78 8.34
CA ALA A 120 -0.34 -4.24 7.60
C ALA A 120 -0.92 -3.13 6.69
N LEU A 121 -1.01 -1.88 7.20
CA LEU A 121 -1.43 -0.73 6.41
C LEU A 121 -0.43 -0.47 5.27
N VAL A 122 0.87 -0.45 5.56
CA VAL A 122 1.93 -0.22 4.55
C VAL A 122 1.86 -1.27 3.45
N ALA A 123 1.77 -2.56 3.79
CA ALA A 123 1.68 -3.64 2.81
C ALA A 123 0.45 -3.47 1.91
N GLY A 124 -0.72 -3.23 2.51
CA GLY A 124 -1.96 -2.97 1.77
C GLY A 124 -1.89 -1.72 0.91
N ALA A 125 -1.33 -0.63 1.43
CA ALA A 125 -1.16 0.64 0.73
C ALA A 125 -0.24 0.50 -0.49
N VAL A 126 0.90 -0.20 -0.36
CA VAL A 126 1.81 -0.48 -1.48
C VAL A 126 1.10 -1.32 -2.55
N ALA A 127 0.38 -2.38 -2.15
CA ALA A 127 -0.36 -3.22 -3.11
C ALA A 127 -1.45 -2.43 -3.84
N MET A 128 -2.26 -1.66 -3.11
CA MET A 128 -3.34 -0.84 -3.68
C MET A 128 -2.78 0.25 -4.59
N SER A 129 -1.68 0.91 -4.19
CA SER A 129 -0.98 1.91 -5.00
C SER A 129 -0.42 1.32 -6.29
N ALA A 130 0.17 0.12 -6.23
CA ALA A 130 0.70 -0.57 -7.41
C ALA A 130 -0.41 -0.91 -8.43
N VAL A 131 -1.59 -1.28 -7.95
CA VAL A 131 -2.76 -1.53 -8.80
C VAL A 131 -3.34 -0.23 -9.34
N ASP A 132 -3.48 0.80 -8.49
CA ASP A 132 -4.04 2.09 -8.86
C ASP A 132 -3.19 2.78 -9.95
N LEU A 133 -1.87 2.76 -9.80
CA LEU A 133 -0.93 3.24 -10.82
C LEU A 133 -1.00 2.46 -12.15
N ALA A 134 -1.49 1.22 -12.13
CA ALA A 134 -1.57 0.40 -13.33
C ALA A 134 -2.92 0.50 -14.05
N VAL A 135 -4.03 0.54 -13.30
CA VAL A 135 -5.39 0.42 -13.85
C VAL A 135 -6.39 1.44 -13.28
N MET A 136 -5.93 2.37 -12.44
CA MET A 136 -6.74 3.43 -11.79
C MET A 136 -7.98 2.86 -11.09
N ARG A 137 -7.81 1.76 -10.38
CA ARG A 137 -8.88 1.09 -9.61
C ARG A 137 -8.30 0.39 -8.40
N ILE A 138 -8.86 0.64 -7.23
CA ILE A 138 -8.50 -0.04 -5.99
C ILE A 138 -9.37 -1.30 -5.83
N PRO A 139 -8.78 -2.51 -5.79
CA PRO A 139 -9.53 -3.75 -5.66
C PRO A 139 -10.15 -3.89 -4.28
N THR A 140 -11.46 -4.10 -4.24
CA THR A 140 -12.22 -4.26 -2.99
C THR A 140 -11.68 -5.37 -2.09
N ARG A 141 -11.17 -6.46 -2.67
CA ARG A 141 -10.59 -7.58 -1.89
C ARG A 141 -9.33 -7.17 -1.14
N PHE A 142 -8.45 -6.35 -1.73
CA PHE A 142 -7.26 -5.86 -1.05
C PHE A 142 -7.62 -4.95 0.11
N VAL A 143 -8.63 -4.09 -0.07
CA VAL A 143 -9.14 -3.25 1.01
C VAL A 143 -9.62 -4.09 2.19
N TYR A 144 -10.45 -5.11 1.96
CA TYR A 144 -10.99 -5.92 3.05
C TYR A 144 -9.93 -6.77 3.76
N VAL A 145 -8.99 -7.36 3.02
CA VAL A 145 -7.88 -8.11 3.64
C VAL A 145 -7.02 -7.18 4.49
N THR A 146 -6.67 -5.99 3.96
CA THR A 146 -5.93 -4.99 4.71
C THR A 146 -6.72 -4.50 5.92
N ALA A 147 -8.03 -4.25 5.77
CA ALA A 147 -8.90 -3.82 6.85
C ALA A 147 -8.92 -4.85 8.00
N ALA A 148 -9.08 -6.12 7.67
CA ALA A 148 -9.07 -7.20 8.66
C ALA A 148 -7.72 -7.26 9.41
N ALA A 149 -6.60 -7.19 8.69
CA ALA A 149 -5.27 -7.22 9.27
C ALA A 149 -4.98 -5.98 10.14
N VAL A 150 -5.33 -4.80 9.66
CA VAL A 150 -5.19 -3.53 10.41
C VAL A 150 -6.05 -3.55 11.67
N THR A 151 -7.35 -3.90 11.55
CA THR A 151 -8.25 -3.92 12.70
C THR A 151 -7.78 -4.92 13.75
N ALA A 152 -7.40 -6.12 13.35
CA ALA A 152 -6.85 -7.13 14.27
C ALA A 152 -5.57 -6.61 14.96
N GLY A 153 -4.68 -5.96 14.22
CA GLY A 153 -3.47 -5.36 14.76
C GLY A 153 -3.75 -4.21 15.73
N LEU A 154 -4.71 -3.31 15.42
CA LEU A 154 -5.10 -2.21 16.32
C LEU A 154 -5.73 -2.72 17.61
N VAL A 155 -6.57 -3.74 17.53
CA VAL A 155 -7.16 -4.39 18.73
C VAL A 155 -6.04 -5.01 19.56
N LEU A 156 -5.13 -5.77 18.95
CA LEU A 156 -4.01 -6.41 19.65
C LEU A 156 -3.12 -5.34 20.32
N ALA A 157 -2.74 -4.29 19.60
CA ALA A 157 -1.91 -3.21 20.14
C ALA A 157 -2.63 -2.46 21.29
N SER A 158 -3.94 -2.26 21.19
CA SER A 158 -4.72 -1.62 22.25
C SER A 158 -4.84 -2.48 23.51
N VAL A 159 -4.83 -3.80 23.36
CA VAL A 159 -4.90 -4.74 24.51
C VAL A 159 -3.53 -4.86 25.20
N VAL A 160 -2.45 -4.87 24.42
CA VAL A 160 -1.10 -5.16 24.93
C VAL A 160 -0.37 -3.89 25.41
N GLU A 161 -0.46 -2.79 24.68
CA GLU A 161 0.39 -1.61 24.89
C GLU A 161 -0.37 -0.35 25.30
N GLY A 162 -1.69 -0.35 25.23
CA GLY A 162 -2.40 0.90 25.45
C GLY A 162 -3.80 0.76 26.01
N PRO A 163 -4.43 1.87 26.37
CA PRO A 163 -5.81 1.87 26.80
C PRO A 163 -6.73 1.49 25.61
N ALA A 164 -7.70 0.61 25.85
CA ALA A 164 -8.69 0.23 24.83
C ALA A 164 -9.42 1.45 24.22
N ARG A 165 -9.44 2.59 24.93
CA ARG A 165 -9.99 3.86 24.45
C ARG A 165 -9.30 4.41 23.19
N ARG A 166 -8.07 4.01 22.85
CA ARG A 166 -7.42 4.34 21.57
C ARG A 166 -8.22 3.84 20.36
N LEU A 167 -9.01 2.79 20.51
CA LEU A 167 -9.93 2.31 19.47
C LEU A 167 -11.01 3.35 19.14
N LEU A 168 -11.41 4.21 20.10
CA LEU A 168 -12.29 5.34 19.81
C LEU A 168 -11.60 6.32 18.84
N GLY A 169 -10.32 6.61 19.05
CA GLY A 169 -9.51 7.42 18.12
C GLY A 169 -9.47 6.81 16.72
N ALA A 170 -9.33 5.48 16.60
CA ALA A 170 -9.42 4.80 15.32
C ALA A 170 -10.79 5.01 14.65
N GLY A 171 -11.88 4.86 15.41
CA GLY A 171 -13.24 5.09 14.93
C GLY A 171 -13.47 6.54 14.48
N VAL A 172 -13.04 7.52 15.27
CA VAL A 172 -13.12 8.94 14.95
C VAL A 172 -12.33 9.27 13.70
N GLY A 173 -11.08 8.79 13.60
CA GLY A 173 -10.23 9.04 12.43
C GLY A 173 -10.78 8.39 11.17
N ALA A 174 -11.28 7.16 11.26
CA ALA A 174 -11.93 6.47 10.16
C ALA A 174 -13.16 7.23 9.65
N ALA A 175 -14.02 7.67 10.58
CA ALA A 175 -15.22 8.44 10.26
C ALA A 175 -14.88 9.82 9.68
N ALA A 176 -13.87 10.50 10.22
CA ALA A 176 -13.47 11.84 9.76
C ALA A 176 -12.91 11.79 8.33
N LEU A 177 -11.87 10.98 8.07
CA LEU A 177 -11.24 10.94 6.75
C LEU A 177 -12.10 10.20 5.72
N GLY A 178 -12.63 9.03 6.10
CA GLY A 178 -13.51 8.25 5.24
C GLY A 178 -14.81 8.98 4.94
N GLY A 179 -15.43 9.60 5.95
CA GLY A 179 -16.64 10.42 5.79
C GLY A 179 -16.41 11.66 4.93
N PHE A 180 -15.29 12.35 5.12
CA PHE A 180 -14.91 13.50 4.29
C PHE A 180 -14.80 13.11 2.81
N LEU A 181 -14.02 12.05 2.49
CA LEU A 181 -13.87 11.57 1.12
C LEU A 181 -15.19 10.98 0.57
N LEU A 182 -16.03 10.40 1.43
CA LEU A 182 -17.36 9.94 1.02
C LEU A 182 -18.24 11.11 0.58
N VAL A 183 -18.25 12.22 1.33
CA VAL A 183 -18.99 13.43 0.94
C VAL A 183 -18.48 13.97 -0.39
N LEU A 184 -17.15 14.05 -0.58
CA LEU A 184 -16.57 14.47 -1.85
C LEU A 184 -16.95 13.51 -3.00
N HIS A 185 -16.96 12.20 -2.75
CA HIS A 185 -17.40 11.22 -3.73
C HIS A 185 -18.87 11.40 -4.11
N LEU A 186 -19.75 11.66 -3.14
CA LEU A 186 -21.18 11.91 -3.39
C LEU A 186 -21.42 13.19 -4.19
N ILE A 187 -20.60 14.24 -3.96
CA ILE A 187 -20.65 15.48 -4.73
C ILE A 187 -20.14 15.26 -6.18
N SER A 188 -19.05 14.50 -6.33
CA SER A 188 -18.44 14.27 -7.65
C SER A 188 -17.95 12.82 -7.83
N PRO A 189 -18.82 11.86 -8.11
CA PRO A 189 -18.48 10.45 -8.25
C PRO A 189 -17.50 10.14 -9.39
N ARG A 190 -17.40 11.06 -10.36
CA ARG A 190 -16.49 10.93 -11.50
C ARG A 190 -15.06 11.35 -11.16
N SER A 191 -14.88 12.25 -10.20
CA SER A 191 -13.56 12.81 -9.83
C SER A 191 -12.84 11.99 -8.78
N LEU A 192 -13.57 11.36 -7.86
CA LEU A 192 -13.02 10.57 -6.76
C LEU A 192 -13.59 9.15 -6.79
N GLY A 193 -12.71 8.17 -6.86
CA GLY A 193 -13.10 6.76 -6.85
C GLY A 193 -13.61 6.30 -5.48
N PHE A 194 -14.63 5.43 -5.43
CA PHE A 194 -15.09 4.85 -4.16
C PHE A 194 -14.00 3.98 -3.48
N GLY A 195 -12.99 3.55 -4.24
CA GLY A 195 -11.80 2.88 -3.73
C GLY A 195 -10.99 3.77 -2.79
N ASP A 196 -10.86 5.08 -3.13
CA ASP A 196 -10.13 6.06 -2.33
C ASP A 196 -10.86 6.33 -1.00
N VAL A 197 -12.20 6.34 -0.99
CA VAL A 197 -13.01 6.45 0.22
C VAL A 197 -12.71 5.30 1.19
N ARG A 198 -12.65 4.07 0.68
CA ARG A 198 -12.33 2.90 1.51
C ARG A 198 -10.89 2.93 2.04
N LEU A 199 -9.93 3.33 1.19
CA LEU A 199 -8.53 3.49 1.62
C LEU A 199 -8.43 4.59 2.67
N ALA A 200 -9.13 5.71 2.50
CA ALA A 200 -9.19 6.81 3.45
C ALA A 200 -9.71 6.37 4.82
N THR A 201 -10.74 5.51 4.85
CA THR A 201 -11.26 4.96 6.10
C THR A 201 -10.19 4.15 6.84
N LEU A 202 -9.40 3.35 6.13
CA LEU A 202 -8.30 2.57 6.73
C LEU A 202 -7.15 3.46 7.22
N VAL A 203 -6.74 4.41 6.41
CA VAL A 203 -5.71 5.40 6.78
C VAL A 203 -6.17 6.19 7.99
N GLY A 204 -7.41 6.68 7.98
CA GLY A 204 -8.01 7.43 9.08
C GLY A 204 -8.06 6.63 10.38
N ALA A 205 -8.36 5.33 10.30
CA ALA A 205 -8.36 4.44 11.47
C ALA A 205 -6.98 4.36 12.14
N VAL A 206 -5.92 4.12 11.35
CA VAL A 206 -4.55 4.01 11.89
C VAL A 206 -4.06 5.36 12.39
N VAL A 207 -4.21 6.43 11.60
CA VAL A 207 -3.79 7.78 11.97
C VAL A 207 -4.53 8.28 13.21
N GLY A 208 -5.84 8.05 13.29
CA GLY A 208 -6.64 8.45 14.45
C GLY A 208 -6.30 7.65 15.70
N TRP A 209 -5.93 6.37 15.57
CA TRP A 209 -5.45 5.57 16.69
C TRP A 209 -4.08 6.04 17.18
N CYS A 210 -3.14 6.33 16.26
CA CYS A 210 -1.81 6.86 16.58
C CYS A 210 -1.90 8.27 17.19
N GLY A 211 -2.75 9.12 16.65
CA GLY A 211 -2.95 10.51 17.11
C GLY A 211 -3.83 10.65 18.35
N TRP A 212 -4.32 9.54 18.94
CA TRP A 212 -5.17 9.61 20.11
C TRP A 212 -4.41 10.10 21.35
N GLN A 213 -4.94 11.14 22.00
CA GLN A 213 -4.45 11.68 23.26
C GLN A 213 -5.57 11.65 24.29
N GLY A 214 -5.25 11.19 25.50
CA GLY A 214 -6.23 10.97 26.56
C GLY A 214 -7.07 12.18 26.94
N GLU A 215 -6.48 13.38 26.89
CA GLU A 215 -7.14 14.64 27.23
C GLU A 215 -8.12 15.12 26.15
N HIS A 216 -7.86 14.79 24.88
CA HIS A 216 -8.67 15.21 23.73
C HIS A 216 -9.03 14.03 22.82
N PRO A 217 -9.90 13.11 23.29
CA PRO A 217 -10.15 11.84 22.61
C PRO A 217 -10.80 11.96 21.23
N VAL A 218 -11.37 13.11 20.89
CA VAL A 218 -11.99 13.38 19.60
C VAL A 218 -11.18 14.35 18.76
N LEU A 219 -10.71 15.45 19.36
CA LEU A 219 -10.01 16.51 18.62
C LEU A 219 -8.63 16.07 18.13
N ALA A 220 -7.87 15.36 18.97
CA ALA A 220 -6.53 14.94 18.59
C ALA A 220 -6.52 13.95 17.40
N PRO A 221 -7.37 12.90 17.33
CA PRO A 221 -7.53 12.10 16.13
C PRO A 221 -7.94 12.88 14.88
N ILE A 222 -8.84 13.86 15.02
CA ILE A 222 -9.26 14.72 13.89
C ILE A 222 -8.09 15.56 13.39
N GLN A 223 -7.31 16.18 14.28
CA GLN A 223 -6.12 16.95 13.90
C GLN A 223 -5.09 16.08 13.17
N ALA A 224 -4.81 14.88 13.69
CA ALA A 224 -3.91 13.94 13.02
C ALA A 224 -4.39 13.59 11.61
N VAL A 225 -5.68 13.34 11.43
CA VAL A 225 -6.30 13.05 10.13
C VAL A 225 -6.23 14.27 9.19
N LEU A 226 -6.43 15.48 9.69
CA LEU A 226 -6.26 16.71 8.89
C LEU A 226 -4.83 16.87 8.39
N HIS A 227 -3.83 16.63 9.25
CA HIS A 227 -2.43 16.62 8.82
C HIS A 227 -2.16 15.56 7.76
N ALA A 228 -2.70 14.34 7.92
CA ALA A 228 -2.55 13.28 6.92
C ALA A 228 -3.19 13.69 5.56
N GLY A 229 -4.36 14.31 5.61
CA GLY A 229 -5.04 14.86 4.42
C GLY A 229 -4.24 15.98 3.75
N LEU A 230 -3.64 16.90 4.53
CA LEU A 230 -2.76 17.95 4.00
C LEU A 230 -1.51 17.38 3.34
N VAL A 231 -0.81 16.45 3.99
CA VAL A 231 0.37 15.78 3.41
C VAL A 231 0.00 15.03 2.14
N ALA A 232 -1.12 14.29 2.16
CA ALA A 232 -1.62 13.58 0.98
C ALA A 232 -1.95 14.55 -0.17
N GLY A 233 -2.59 15.67 0.14
CA GLY A 233 -2.93 16.73 -0.81
C GLY A 233 -1.68 17.37 -1.42
N LEU A 234 -0.67 17.69 -0.62
CA LEU A 234 0.60 18.24 -1.09
C LEU A 234 1.35 17.25 -2.00
N VAL A 235 1.50 16.00 -1.55
CA VAL A 235 2.15 14.95 -2.36
C VAL A 235 1.39 14.71 -3.67
N GLY A 236 0.08 14.65 -3.60
CA GLY A 236 -0.79 14.48 -4.77
C GLY A 236 -0.69 15.66 -5.74
N SER A 237 -0.69 16.89 -5.23
CA SER A 237 -0.58 18.10 -6.06
C SER A 237 0.77 18.19 -6.76
N VAL A 238 1.86 17.90 -6.06
CA VAL A 238 3.21 17.89 -6.66
C VAL A 238 3.32 16.79 -7.71
N ALA A 239 2.91 15.56 -7.39
CA ALA A 239 2.97 14.44 -8.31
C ALA A 239 2.06 14.66 -9.54
N GLY A 240 0.84 15.17 -9.32
CA GLY A 240 -0.09 15.54 -10.39
C GLY A 240 0.46 16.64 -11.27
N GLY A 241 1.01 17.71 -10.68
CA GLY A 241 1.63 18.82 -11.41
C GLY A 241 2.82 18.36 -12.28
N VAL A 242 3.70 17.52 -11.73
CA VAL A 242 4.82 16.93 -12.49
C VAL A 242 4.29 16.08 -13.66
N LEU A 243 3.28 15.26 -13.45
CA LEU A 243 2.68 14.44 -14.52
C LEU A 243 2.04 15.29 -15.62
N LEU A 244 1.35 16.39 -15.28
CA LEU A 244 0.78 17.33 -16.26
C LEU A 244 1.89 17.98 -17.11
N ILE A 245 2.98 18.41 -16.47
CA ILE A 245 4.11 19.05 -17.18
C ILE A 245 4.81 18.06 -18.11
N VAL A 246 5.11 16.84 -17.62
CA VAL A 246 5.90 15.85 -18.35
C VAL A 246 5.08 15.17 -19.46
N ARG A 247 3.81 14.84 -19.20
CA ARG A 247 3.00 14.05 -20.13
C ARG A 247 2.10 14.89 -21.04
N ARG A 248 1.90 16.17 -20.77
CA ARG A 248 1.03 17.09 -21.53
C ARG A 248 -0.36 16.49 -21.87
N ARG A 249 -0.94 15.70 -20.98
CA ARG A 249 -2.23 15.01 -21.21
C ARG A 249 -3.10 15.15 -19.97
N ASP A 250 -4.38 15.42 -20.21
CA ASP A 250 -5.47 15.38 -19.22
C ASP A 250 -5.78 13.92 -18.83
N GLN A 251 -4.84 13.25 -18.19
CA GLN A 251 -5.07 11.90 -17.69
C GLN A 251 -5.48 11.96 -16.22
N PRO A 252 -6.46 11.14 -15.81
CA PRO A 252 -6.84 11.05 -14.41
C PRO A 252 -5.62 10.69 -13.55
N PHE A 253 -5.51 11.34 -12.40
CA PHE A 253 -4.40 11.14 -11.46
C PHE A 253 -4.78 10.07 -10.43
N PRO A 254 -3.95 9.03 -10.19
CA PRO A 254 -4.17 8.04 -9.14
C PRO A 254 -3.94 8.70 -7.76
N PHE A 255 -5.01 8.97 -7.03
CA PHE A 255 -4.95 9.63 -5.73
C PHE A 255 -4.54 8.67 -4.60
N GLY A 256 -4.81 7.37 -4.76
CA GLY A 256 -4.52 6.33 -3.77
C GLY A 256 -3.09 6.35 -3.21
N PRO A 257 -2.03 6.41 -4.05
CA PRO A 257 -0.65 6.49 -3.58
C PRO A 257 -0.34 7.71 -2.70
N ALA A 258 -0.89 8.89 -3.05
CA ALA A 258 -0.69 10.12 -2.29
C ALA A 258 -1.37 10.03 -0.91
N LEU A 259 -2.60 9.50 -0.87
CA LEU A 259 -3.35 9.28 0.36
C LEU A 259 -2.64 8.28 1.28
N ALA A 260 -2.10 7.19 0.71
CA ALA A 260 -1.33 6.20 1.45
C ALA A 260 -0.05 6.81 2.04
N ALA A 261 0.69 7.59 1.25
CA ALA A 261 1.91 8.26 1.70
C ALA A 261 1.63 9.24 2.85
N GLY A 262 0.62 10.11 2.70
CA GLY A 262 0.21 11.05 3.75
C GLY A 262 -0.17 10.34 5.05
N GLY A 263 -0.93 9.25 4.95
CA GLY A 263 -1.33 8.46 6.11
C GLY A 263 -0.17 7.80 6.83
N VAL A 264 0.75 7.18 6.09
CA VAL A 264 1.94 6.53 6.68
C VAL A 264 2.86 7.56 7.35
N VAL A 265 3.14 8.69 6.67
CA VAL A 265 3.99 9.75 7.22
C VAL A 265 3.44 10.27 8.54
N VAL A 266 2.14 10.59 8.60
CA VAL A 266 1.54 11.16 9.82
C VAL A 266 1.37 10.09 10.92
N ALA A 267 1.06 8.85 10.55
CA ALA A 267 1.02 7.75 11.52
C ALA A 267 2.38 7.55 12.20
N LEU A 268 3.49 7.67 11.46
CA LEU A 268 4.84 7.56 12.01
C LEU A 268 5.27 8.82 12.76
N ALA A 269 4.83 10.00 12.34
CA ALA A 269 5.17 11.27 13.02
C ALA A 269 4.47 11.43 14.38
N ALA A 270 3.49 10.58 14.72
CA ALA A 270 2.80 10.58 16.00
C ALA A 270 3.58 9.91 17.13
N PHE A 271 4.74 9.31 16.83
CA PHE A 271 5.64 8.61 17.75
C PHE A 271 7.03 9.27 17.79
#